data_b2175b180afdabcb2458634e20565d28
#
_entry.id   b2175b180afdabcb2458634e20565d28
#
_cell.length_a   1.000
_cell.length_b   1.000
_cell.length_c   1.000
_cell.angle_alpha   90.00
_cell.angle_beta   90.00
_cell.angle_gamma   90.00
#
_symmetry.space_group_name_H-M   'P 1'
#
loop_
_entity.id
_entity.type
_entity.pdbx_description
1 polymer ?
#
loop_
_entity_poly.entity_id
_entity_poly.type
_entity_poly.pdbx_seq_one_letter_code
_entity_poly.pdbx_strand_id
1 'polypeptide(L)'
;MTDKEILLSLSNMLEPIRSDISEIKEDVSVLMEDVSGLKENVSGLNEEVSCLKRDMSEVKTRLKKVELTQEVEILPRLRTIEACYTSTYDRYKTNVEGYDKLREDMDVMQKVVTEHSEKLKMIS
;
A
#
# COMPACT_ATOMS: atom_id res chain seq x y z
N MET A 1 43.78 -16.28 -74.76
CA MET A 1 43.99 -16.00 -73.38
C MET A 1 45.18 -16.80 -72.85
N THR A 2 46.14 -16.12 -72.29
CA THR A 2 47.23 -16.77 -71.60
C THR A 2 46.84 -17.23 -70.21
N ASP A 3 47.54 -18.16 -69.62
CA ASP A 3 47.30 -18.63 -68.25
C ASP A 3 47.41 -17.50 -67.24
N LYS A 4 48.31 -16.53 -67.44
CA LYS A 4 48.40 -15.32 -66.64
C LYS A 4 47.13 -14.44 -66.65
N GLU A 5 46.52 -14.27 -67.81
CA GLU A 5 45.29 -13.49 -67.98
C GLU A 5 44.15 -14.16 -67.30
N ILE A 6 44.02 -15.45 -67.34
CA ILE A 6 42.98 -16.23 -66.64
C ILE A 6 43.19 -16.12 -65.14
N LEU A 7 44.40 -16.27 -64.65
CA LEU A 7 44.73 -16.14 -63.21
C LEU A 7 44.45 -14.74 -62.69
N LEU A 8 44.76 -13.70 -63.45
CA LEU A 8 44.47 -12.31 -63.06
C LEU A 8 42.98 -12.05 -63.04
N SER A 9 42.24 -12.53 -64.02
CA SER A 9 40.77 -12.43 -64.07
C SER A 9 40.13 -13.13 -62.90
N LEU A 10 40.55 -14.34 -62.53
CA LEU A 10 40.06 -15.07 -61.39
C LEU A 10 40.38 -14.33 -60.08
N SER A 11 41.58 -13.80 -59.93
CA SER A 11 41.97 -13.01 -58.78
C SER A 11 41.11 -11.77 -58.61
N ASN A 12 40.82 -11.05 -59.67
CA ASN A 12 39.96 -9.88 -59.68
C ASN A 12 38.52 -10.19 -59.35
N MET A 13 38.04 -11.37 -59.74
CA MET A 13 36.71 -11.84 -59.38
C MET A 13 36.61 -12.29 -57.90
N LEU A 14 37.67 -12.87 -57.38
CA LEU A 14 37.71 -13.39 -55.99
C LEU A 14 37.93 -12.29 -54.97
N GLU A 15 38.57 -11.19 -55.31
CA GLU A 15 38.88 -10.11 -54.36
C GLU A 15 37.66 -9.49 -53.70
N PRO A 16 36.60 -9.11 -54.43
CA PRO A 16 35.34 -8.65 -53.84
C PRO A 16 34.70 -9.68 -52.94
N ILE A 17 34.77 -10.95 -53.31
CA ILE A 17 34.21 -12.08 -52.53
C ILE A 17 34.96 -12.22 -51.23
N ARG A 18 36.27 -12.12 -51.22
CA ARG A 18 37.11 -12.12 -50.01
C ARG A 18 36.76 -10.96 -49.10
N SER A 19 36.61 -9.78 -49.67
CA SER A 19 36.24 -8.58 -48.91
C SER A 19 34.87 -8.77 -48.25
N ASP A 20 33.91 -9.25 -49.01
CA ASP A 20 32.55 -9.54 -48.48
C ASP A 20 32.56 -10.59 -47.37
N ILE A 21 33.34 -11.65 -47.53
CA ILE A 21 33.51 -12.68 -46.50
C ILE A 21 34.13 -12.11 -45.22
N SER A 22 35.12 -11.23 -45.38
CA SER A 22 35.75 -10.56 -44.25
C SER A 22 34.76 -9.68 -43.48
N GLU A 23 33.98 -8.89 -44.19
CA GLU A 23 32.90 -8.08 -43.55
C GLU A 23 31.83 -8.94 -42.87
N ILE A 24 31.42 -10.04 -43.49
CA ILE A 24 30.45 -10.97 -42.91
C ILE A 24 31.00 -11.59 -41.61
N LYS A 25 32.29 -11.95 -41.59
CA LYS A 25 32.93 -12.48 -40.43
C LYS A 25 32.95 -11.47 -39.26
N GLU A 26 33.27 -10.21 -39.55
CA GLU A 26 33.20 -9.14 -38.57
C GLU A 26 31.78 -8.93 -38.05
N ASP A 27 30.81 -8.86 -38.92
CA ASP A 27 29.40 -8.71 -38.56
C ASP A 27 28.89 -9.88 -37.69
N VAL A 28 29.28 -11.10 -38.08
CA VAL A 28 28.94 -12.30 -37.28
C VAL A 28 29.60 -12.23 -35.89
N SER A 29 30.83 -11.78 -35.81
CA SER A 29 31.51 -11.62 -34.52
C SER A 29 30.80 -10.61 -33.61
N VAL A 30 30.41 -9.46 -34.16
CA VAL A 30 29.63 -8.43 -33.43
C VAL A 30 28.26 -8.99 -32.98
N LEU A 31 27.57 -9.71 -33.88
CA LEU A 31 26.28 -10.32 -33.55
C LEU A 31 26.42 -11.39 -32.44
N MET A 32 27.50 -12.15 -32.44
CA MET A 32 27.76 -13.13 -31.38
C MET A 32 27.96 -12.46 -30.01
N GLU A 33 28.69 -11.34 -29.98
CA GLU A 33 28.86 -10.53 -28.77
C GLU A 33 27.54 -9.97 -28.28
N ASP A 34 26.74 -9.39 -29.18
CA ASP A 34 25.43 -8.83 -28.88
C ASP A 34 24.48 -9.89 -28.35
N VAL A 35 24.45 -11.06 -28.96
CA VAL A 35 23.63 -12.20 -28.49
C VAL A 35 24.09 -12.67 -27.12
N SER A 36 25.38 -12.72 -26.86
CA SER A 36 25.91 -13.08 -25.55
C SER A 36 25.45 -12.07 -24.47
N GLY A 37 25.57 -10.78 -24.77
CA GLY A 37 25.09 -9.70 -23.90
C GLY A 37 23.60 -9.79 -23.63
N LEU A 38 22.80 -10.05 -24.68
CA LEU A 38 21.35 -10.24 -24.54
C LEU A 38 21.00 -11.45 -23.68
N LYS A 39 21.72 -12.55 -23.79
CA LYS A 39 21.52 -13.74 -22.95
C LYS A 39 21.79 -13.43 -21.48
N GLU A 40 22.83 -12.68 -21.18
CA GLU A 40 23.11 -12.24 -19.81
C GLU A 40 22.01 -11.33 -19.26
N ASN A 41 21.57 -10.38 -20.06
CA ASN A 41 20.48 -9.47 -19.68
C ASN A 41 19.18 -10.22 -19.43
N VAL A 42 18.82 -11.18 -20.30
CA VAL A 42 17.62 -12.00 -20.11
C VAL A 42 17.73 -12.86 -18.85
N SER A 43 18.91 -13.41 -18.56
CA SER A 43 19.13 -14.17 -17.33
C SER A 43 18.94 -13.29 -16.10
N GLY A 44 19.51 -12.11 -16.09
CA GLY A 44 19.35 -11.13 -15.03
C GLY A 44 17.87 -10.72 -14.83
N LEU A 45 17.16 -10.44 -15.93
CA LEU A 45 15.73 -10.12 -15.88
C LEU A 45 14.88 -11.26 -15.33
N ASN A 46 15.21 -12.51 -15.69
CA ASN A 46 14.52 -13.68 -15.16
C ASN A 46 14.69 -13.81 -13.65
N GLU A 47 15.89 -13.53 -13.14
CA GLU A 47 16.16 -13.53 -11.70
C GLU A 47 15.36 -12.43 -10.99
N GLU A 48 15.37 -11.22 -11.53
CA GLU A 48 14.60 -10.09 -10.99
C GLU A 48 13.10 -10.37 -10.99
N VAL A 49 12.57 -10.93 -12.08
CA VAL A 49 11.16 -11.32 -12.17
C VAL A 49 10.81 -12.38 -11.13
N SER A 50 11.71 -13.34 -10.90
CA SER A 50 11.50 -14.37 -9.88
C SER A 50 11.47 -13.77 -8.46
N CYS A 51 12.35 -12.83 -8.17
CA CYS A 51 12.32 -12.07 -6.92
C CYS A 51 11.04 -11.29 -6.76
N LEU A 52 10.62 -10.56 -7.81
CA LEU A 52 9.38 -9.78 -7.79
C LEU A 52 8.14 -10.65 -7.57
N LYS A 53 8.09 -11.82 -8.17
CA LYS A 53 7.00 -12.79 -7.95
C LYS A 53 6.93 -13.25 -6.50
N ARG A 54 8.07 -13.50 -5.88
CA ARG A 54 8.16 -13.89 -4.47
C ARG A 54 7.69 -12.76 -3.56
N ASP A 55 8.19 -11.55 -3.80
CA ASP A 55 7.82 -10.36 -3.04
C ASP A 55 6.33 -10.06 -3.18
N MET A 56 5.78 -10.19 -4.38
CA MET A 56 4.34 -10.04 -4.64
C MET A 56 3.51 -11.06 -3.87
N SER A 57 3.96 -12.31 -3.81
CA SER A 57 3.30 -13.36 -3.03
C SER A 57 3.31 -13.03 -1.54
N GLU A 58 4.43 -12.54 -1.02
CA GLU A 58 4.54 -12.11 0.37
C GLU A 58 3.62 -10.93 0.66
N VAL A 59 3.62 -9.91 -0.21
CA VAL A 59 2.74 -8.75 -0.08
C VAL A 59 1.27 -9.16 -0.08
N LYS A 60 0.86 -10.06 -0.95
CA LYS A 60 -0.51 -10.60 -0.99
C LYS A 60 -0.89 -11.29 0.33
N THR A 61 0.02 -12.07 0.89
CA THR A 61 -0.22 -12.75 2.17
C THR A 61 -0.36 -11.75 3.32
N ARG A 62 0.51 -10.76 3.37
CA ARG A 62 0.45 -9.68 4.37
C ARG A 62 -0.81 -8.84 4.22
N LEU A 63 -1.21 -8.54 3.00
CA LEU A 63 -2.42 -7.77 2.73
C LEU A 63 -3.67 -8.52 3.20
N LYS A 64 -3.78 -9.81 2.90
CA LYS A 64 -4.89 -10.65 3.42
C LYS A 64 -4.94 -10.65 4.93
N LYS A 65 -3.80 -10.72 5.60
CA LYS A 65 -3.72 -10.68 7.06
C LYS A 65 -4.20 -9.34 7.61
N VAL A 66 -3.79 -8.24 6.97
CA VAL A 66 -4.24 -6.89 7.33
C VAL A 66 -5.75 -6.74 7.12
N GLU A 67 -6.28 -7.17 5.98
CA GLU A 67 -7.72 -7.14 5.70
C GLU A 67 -8.51 -7.94 6.74
N LEU A 68 -8.06 -9.14 7.04
CA LEU A 68 -8.70 -10.00 8.04
C LEU A 68 -8.68 -9.35 9.43
N THR A 69 -7.55 -8.78 9.84
CA THR A 69 -7.43 -8.07 11.10
C THR A 69 -8.36 -6.87 11.17
N GLN A 70 -8.48 -6.10 10.09
CA GLN A 70 -9.41 -4.97 10.02
C GLN A 70 -10.87 -5.41 10.14
N GLU A 71 -11.27 -6.44 9.43
CA GLU A 71 -12.66 -6.90 9.40
C GLU A 71 -13.07 -7.60 10.70
N VAL A 72 -12.21 -8.43 11.24
CA VAL A 72 -12.54 -9.30 12.38
C VAL A 72 -12.23 -8.66 13.73
N GLU A 73 -11.19 -7.84 13.81
CA GLU A 73 -10.76 -7.27 15.09
C GLU A 73 -11.01 -5.76 15.19
N ILE A 74 -10.57 -4.98 14.22
CA ILE A 74 -10.57 -3.52 14.31
C ILE A 74 -11.97 -2.95 14.14
N LEU A 75 -12.66 -3.29 13.07
CA LEU A 75 -14.00 -2.76 12.79
C LEU A 75 -15.01 -3.12 13.90
N PRO A 76 -15.08 -4.37 14.40
CA PRO A 76 -15.96 -4.70 15.53
C PRO A 76 -15.63 -3.91 16.79
N ARG A 77 -14.34 -3.72 17.10
CA ARG A 77 -13.92 -2.91 18.26
C ARG A 77 -14.28 -1.45 18.12
N LEU A 78 -14.10 -0.88 16.94
CA LEU A 78 -14.50 0.51 16.65
C LEU A 78 -16.01 0.69 16.79
N ARG A 79 -16.80 -0.24 16.29
CA ARG A 79 -18.27 -0.21 16.45
C ARG A 79 -18.68 -0.29 17.92
N THR A 80 -18.02 -1.13 18.70
CA THR A 80 -18.26 -1.23 20.16
C THR A 80 -17.90 0.06 20.87
N ILE A 81 -16.75 0.65 20.55
CA ILE A 81 -16.31 1.92 21.12
C ILE A 81 -17.29 3.04 20.75
N GLU A 82 -17.72 3.11 19.51
CA GLU A 82 -18.70 4.09 19.04
C GLU A 82 -20.02 3.94 19.77
N ALA A 83 -20.53 2.71 19.91
CA ALA A 83 -21.75 2.43 20.66
C ALA A 83 -21.64 2.82 22.14
N CYS A 84 -20.50 2.51 22.77
CA CYS A 84 -20.22 2.92 24.15
C CYS A 84 -20.14 4.43 24.30
N TYR A 85 -19.50 5.11 23.37
CA TYR A 85 -19.41 6.57 23.36
C TYR A 85 -20.78 7.21 23.24
N THR A 86 -21.59 6.77 22.29
CA THR A 86 -22.96 7.26 22.09
C THR A 86 -23.83 7.03 23.32
N SER A 87 -23.77 5.83 23.90
CA SER A 87 -24.52 5.49 25.11
C SER A 87 -24.06 6.33 26.30
N THR A 88 -22.77 6.54 26.47
CA THR A 88 -22.20 7.39 27.54
C THR A 88 -22.61 8.85 27.36
N TYR A 89 -22.57 9.35 26.13
CA TYR A 89 -23.01 10.71 25.84
C TYR A 89 -24.50 10.92 26.17
N ASP A 90 -25.37 9.98 25.78
CA ASP A 90 -26.81 10.04 26.05
C ASP A 90 -27.08 10.00 27.59
N ARG A 91 -26.39 9.15 28.32
CA ARG A 91 -26.47 9.09 29.80
C ARG A 91 -25.99 10.39 30.43
N TYR A 92 -24.89 10.94 29.95
CA TYR A 92 -24.38 12.20 30.44
C TYR A 92 -25.41 13.32 30.25
N LYS A 93 -25.97 13.45 29.05
CA LYS A 93 -27.00 14.42 28.71
C LYS A 93 -28.22 14.27 29.64
N THR A 94 -28.73 13.06 29.80
CA THR A 94 -29.87 12.76 30.69
C THR A 94 -29.53 13.09 32.14
N ASN A 95 -28.33 12.77 32.60
CA ASN A 95 -27.89 13.06 33.97
C ASN A 95 -27.75 14.58 34.22
N VAL A 96 -27.28 15.33 33.24
CA VAL A 96 -27.19 16.79 33.32
C VAL A 96 -28.59 17.40 33.46
N GLU A 97 -29.55 16.98 32.64
CA GLU A 97 -30.95 17.40 32.74
C GLU A 97 -31.56 17.05 34.10
N GLY A 98 -31.34 15.83 34.57
CA GLY A 98 -31.79 15.37 35.89
C GLY A 98 -31.13 16.12 37.05
N TYR A 99 -29.87 16.43 36.93
CA TYR A 99 -29.13 17.24 37.92
C TYR A 99 -29.68 18.66 38.01
N ASP A 100 -29.94 19.30 36.89
CA ASP A 100 -30.53 20.64 36.85
C ASP A 100 -31.91 20.67 37.50
N LYS A 101 -32.75 19.67 37.24
CA LYS A 101 -34.07 19.52 37.89
C LYS A 101 -33.94 19.33 39.39
N LEU A 102 -33.04 18.47 39.85
CA LEU A 102 -32.76 18.27 41.27
C LEU A 102 -32.31 19.56 41.94
N ARG A 103 -31.50 20.34 41.28
CA ARG A 103 -31.03 21.64 41.77
C ARG A 103 -32.17 22.61 41.93
N GLU A 104 -33.07 22.70 40.97
CA GLU A 104 -34.27 23.53 41.06
C GLU A 104 -35.20 23.08 42.22
N ASP A 105 -35.45 21.77 42.35
CA ASP A 105 -36.21 21.20 43.43
C ASP A 105 -35.62 21.51 44.80
N MET A 106 -34.29 21.46 44.87
CA MET A 106 -33.55 21.77 46.08
C MET A 106 -33.66 23.23 46.52
N ASP A 107 -33.62 24.11 45.52
CA ASP A 107 -33.80 25.56 45.78
C ASP A 107 -35.22 25.83 46.30
N VAL A 108 -36.26 25.20 45.73
CA VAL A 108 -37.63 25.30 46.21
C VAL A 108 -37.77 24.73 47.62
N MET A 109 -37.21 23.60 47.90
CA MET A 109 -37.19 22.99 49.24
C MET A 109 -36.48 23.88 50.29
N GLN A 110 -35.39 24.51 49.93
CA GLN A 110 -34.68 25.42 50.83
C GLN A 110 -35.58 26.64 51.19
N LYS A 111 -36.29 27.18 50.22
CA LYS A 111 -37.24 28.27 50.48
C LYS A 111 -38.35 27.85 51.42
N VAL A 112 -38.94 26.68 51.17
CA VAL A 112 -40.03 26.13 51.99
C VAL A 112 -39.51 25.88 53.40
N VAL A 113 -38.36 25.28 53.58
CA VAL A 113 -37.76 25.05 54.89
C VAL A 113 -37.46 26.34 55.65
N THR A 114 -36.96 27.35 54.96
CA THR A 114 -36.72 28.67 55.55
C THR A 114 -38.01 29.34 56.02
N GLU A 115 -39.07 29.30 55.21
CA GLU A 115 -40.41 29.83 55.60
C GLU A 115 -40.98 29.10 56.79
N HIS A 116 -40.89 27.77 56.83
CA HIS A 116 -41.35 26.98 58.00
C HIS A 116 -40.54 27.29 59.26
N SER A 117 -39.24 27.47 59.11
CA SER A 117 -38.37 27.86 60.26
C SER A 117 -38.72 29.21 60.81
N GLU A 118 -39.01 30.17 59.98
CA GLU A 118 -39.45 31.53 60.38
C GLU A 118 -40.83 31.49 61.07
N LYS A 119 -41.77 30.74 60.52
CA LYS A 119 -43.10 30.53 61.15
C LYS A 119 -43.00 29.86 62.54
N LEU A 120 -42.13 28.87 62.66
CA LEU A 120 -41.87 28.19 63.96
C LEU A 120 -41.26 29.16 64.97
N LYS A 121 -40.36 30.04 64.58
CA LYS A 121 -39.83 31.08 65.45
C LYS A 121 -40.88 32.09 65.91
N MET A 122 -41.87 32.39 65.11
CA MET A 122 -43.01 33.26 65.46
C MET A 122 -43.92 32.64 66.50
N ILE A 123 -44.06 31.33 66.51
CA ILE A 123 -44.96 30.58 67.43
C ILE A 123 -44.33 30.40 68.78
N SER A 124 -43.02 30.28 68.84
CA SER A 124 -42.29 30.14 70.12
C SER A 124 -42.06 31.54 70.81
#